data_2595bef06137b43b356b8eefefa5b3b9
#
_entry.id   2595bef06137b43b356b8eefefa5b3b9
#
_cell.length_a   1.000
_cell.length_b   1.000
_cell.length_c   1.000
_cell.angle_alpha   90.00
_cell.angle_beta   90.00
_cell.angle_gamma   90.00
#
_symmetry.space_group_name_H-M   'P 1'
#
loop_
_entity.id
_entity.type
_entity.pdbx_description
1 polymer ?
#
loop_
_entity_poly.entity_id
_entity_poly.type
_entity_poly.pdbx_seq_one_letter_code
_entity_poly.pdbx_strand_id
1 'polypeptide(L)'
;MKQAIIYARGRKRGRLQEQIAVCKLFAKCNGYRAVRVVCQTGSFPAIRKIVCHSAENIIVASPSVLGSPAHFLARRTKFNLAGKRVLVATKEDVI
;
A
#
# COMPACT_ATOMS: atom_id res chain seq x y z
N MET A 1 -9.85 2.99 -16.19
CA MET A 1 -9.50 2.48 -14.86
C MET A 1 -8.47 3.35 -14.19
N LYS A 2 -8.61 3.61 -12.92
CA LYS A 2 -7.60 4.32 -12.16
C LYS A 2 -6.42 3.40 -11.87
N GLN A 3 -5.21 3.92 -12.04
CA GLN A 3 -3.99 3.15 -11.79
C GLN A 3 -3.65 3.16 -10.30
N ALA A 4 -3.14 2.03 -9.82
CA ALA A 4 -2.73 1.87 -8.43
C ALA A 4 -1.45 1.07 -8.31
N ILE A 5 -0.67 1.40 -7.27
CA ILE A 5 0.50 0.63 -6.86
C ILE A 5 0.10 -0.18 -5.65
N ILE A 6 0.41 -1.47 -5.66
CA ILE A 6 0.24 -2.32 -4.48
C ILE A 6 1.54 -2.28 -3.70
N TYR A 7 1.46 -1.92 -2.42
CA TYR A 7 2.62 -1.92 -1.53
C TYR A 7 2.45 -3.00 -0.46
N ALA A 8 3.40 -3.92 -0.39
CA ALA A 8 3.42 -5.00 0.58
C ALA A 8 4.74 -4.97 1.36
N ARG A 9 4.67 -5.17 2.66
CA ARG A 9 5.84 -5.19 3.54
C ARG A 9 5.72 -6.32 4.55
N GLY A 10 6.80 -7.09 4.71
CA GLY A 10 6.84 -8.18 5.69
C GLY A 10 8.13 -8.94 5.60
N ARG A 11 8.41 -9.73 6.65
CA ARG A 11 9.62 -10.55 6.72
C ARG A 11 9.42 -11.92 6.08
N LYS A 12 8.19 -12.42 6.03
CA LYS A 12 7.88 -13.74 5.50
C LYS A 12 7.25 -13.63 4.12
N ARG A 13 7.74 -14.45 3.19
CA ARG A 13 7.23 -14.47 1.82
C ARG A 13 5.73 -14.79 1.76
N GLY A 14 5.24 -15.70 2.60
CA GLY A 14 3.83 -16.04 2.63
C GLY A 14 2.94 -14.85 2.99
N ARG A 15 3.37 -14.03 3.94
CA ARG A 15 2.65 -12.81 4.32
C ARG A 15 2.62 -11.78 3.20
N LEU A 16 3.73 -11.65 2.48
CA LEU A 16 3.79 -10.75 1.32
C LEU A 16 2.81 -11.18 0.24
N GLN A 17 2.74 -12.48 -0.04
CA GLN A 17 1.81 -13.02 -1.03
C GLN A 17 0.36 -12.82 -0.62
N GLU A 18 0.03 -13.01 0.66
CA GLU A 18 -1.32 -12.74 1.17
C GLU A 18 -1.70 -11.28 1.02
N GLN A 19 -0.81 -10.37 1.37
CA GLN A 19 -1.04 -8.94 1.20
C GLN A 19 -1.29 -8.58 -0.26
N ILE A 20 -0.47 -9.09 -1.16
CA ILE A 20 -0.61 -8.85 -2.59
C ILE A 20 -1.95 -9.38 -3.10
N ALA A 21 -2.33 -10.59 -2.69
CA ALA A 21 -3.60 -11.19 -3.12
C ALA A 21 -4.80 -10.36 -2.65
N VAL A 22 -4.79 -9.91 -1.39
CA VAL A 22 -5.84 -9.07 -0.82
C VAL A 22 -5.92 -7.74 -1.57
N CYS A 23 -4.78 -7.13 -1.85
CA CYS A 23 -4.73 -5.85 -2.56
C CYS A 23 -5.21 -5.99 -4.02
N LYS A 24 -4.85 -7.08 -4.69
CA LYS A 24 -5.31 -7.32 -6.06
C LYS A 24 -6.82 -7.53 -6.11
N LEU A 25 -7.37 -8.25 -5.15
CA LEU A 25 -8.81 -8.44 -5.06
C LEU A 25 -9.53 -7.12 -4.80
N PHE A 26 -9.01 -6.31 -3.87
CA PHE A 26 -9.54 -4.99 -3.60
C PHE A 26 -9.52 -4.11 -4.84
N ALA A 27 -8.41 -4.10 -5.57
CA ALA A 27 -8.27 -3.32 -6.80
C ALA A 27 -9.32 -3.73 -7.84
N LYS A 28 -9.48 -5.04 -8.05
CA LYS A 28 -10.44 -5.58 -8.99
C LYS A 28 -11.87 -5.20 -8.62
N CYS A 29 -12.21 -5.29 -7.34
CA CYS A 29 -13.57 -4.99 -6.87
C CYS A 29 -13.90 -3.50 -6.89
N ASN A 30 -12.90 -2.63 -6.89
CA ASN A 30 -13.09 -1.18 -6.81
C ASN A 30 -12.68 -0.43 -8.07
N GLY A 31 -12.43 -1.12 -9.16
CA GLY A 31 -12.14 -0.50 -10.45
C GLY A 31 -10.73 0.10 -10.58
N TYR A 32 -9.77 -0.43 -9.83
CA TYR A 32 -8.38 -0.03 -9.96
C TYR A 32 -7.58 -1.04 -10.78
N ARG A 33 -6.61 -0.53 -11.52
CA ARG A 33 -5.65 -1.36 -12.23
C ARG A 33 -4.32 -1.34 -11.49
N ALA A 34 -3.87 -2.49 -11.01
CA ALA A 34 -2.59 -2.62 -10.36
C ALA A 34 -1.49 -2.59 -11.42
N VAL A 35 -0.77 -1.47 -11.51
CA VAL A 35 0.29 -1.28 -12.51
C VAL A 35 1.67 -1.65 -11.98
N ARG A 36 1.83 -1.76 -10.68
CA ARG A 36 3.09 -2.17 -10.05
C ARG A 36 2.83 -2.74 -8.68
N VAL A 37 3.64 -3.73 -8.32
CA VAL A 37 3.67 -4.29 -6.96
C VAL A 37 5.04 -4.00 -6.38
N VAL A 38 5.08 -3.31 -5.24
CA VAL A 38 6.32 -3.02 -4.51
C VAL A 38 6.33 -3.88 -3.27
N CYS A 39 7.27 -4.82 -3.19
CA CYS A 39 7.47 -5.67 -2.03
C CYS A 39 8.73 -5.23 -1.30
N GLN A 40 8.64 -5.14 0.02
CA GLN A 40 9.80 -4.80 0.82
C GLN A 40 9.92 -5.71 2.03
N THR A 41 11.09 -6.30 2.18
CA THR A 41 11.48 -7.02 3.38
C THR A 41 12.43 -6.11 4.15
N GLY A 42 12.02 -5.60 5.29
CA GLY A 42 12.89 -4.74 6.07
C GLY A 42 12.15 -3.62 6.78
N SER A 43 12.91 -2.75 7.43
CA SER A 43 12.38 -1.81 8.39
C SER A 43 11.80 -0.53 7.78
N PHE A 44 12.16 -0.15 6.56
CA PHE A 44 11.68 1.12 6.00
C PHE A 44 11.04 0.96 4.63
N PRO A 45 9.88 1.61 4.42
CA PRO A 45 9.24 1.59 3.12
C PRO A 45 10.05 2.35 2.07
N ALA A 46 10.04 1.83 0.85
CA ALA A 46 10.64 2.48 -0.30
C ALA A 46 9.75 3.63 -0.78
N ILE A 47 9.51 4.61 0.09
CA ILE A 47 8.58 5.71 -0.17
C ILE A 47 8.96 6.48 -1.44
N ARG A 48 10.26 6.71 -1.66
CA ARG A 48 10.74 7.43 -2.85
C ARG A 48 10.30 6.77 -4.15
N LYS A 49 10.43 5.46 -4.25
CA LYS A 49 10.05 4.73 -5.46
C LYS A 49 8.55 4.86 -5.73
N ILE A 50 7.75 4.85 -4.67
CA ILE A 50 6.30 4.98 -4.78
C ILE A 50 5.91 6.41 -5.16
N VAL A 51 6.50 7.40 -4.50
CA VAL A 51 6.20 8.82 -4.74
C VAL A 51 6.58 9.24 -6.16
N CYS A 52 7.67 8.70 -6.69
CA CYS A 52 8.12 9.04 -8.05
C CYS A 52 7.34 8.31 -9.15
N HIS A 53 6.49 7.35 -8.80
CA HIS A 53 5.67 6.65 -9.79
C HIS A 53 4.49 7.52 -10.21
N SER A 54 4.06 7.38 -11.48
CA SER A 54 2.96 8.17 -12.02
C SER A 54 1.58 7.79 -11.49
N ALA A 55 1.42 6.59 -10.92
CA ALA A 55 0.12 6.17 -10.37
C ALA A 55 -0.24 7.00 -9.13
N GLU A 56 -1.50 7.44 -9.07
CA GLU A 56 -1.97 8.32 -8.00
C GLU A 56 -2.45 7.56 -6.77
N ASN A 57 -2.72 6.27 -6.88
CA ASN A 57 -3.31 5.48 -5.80
C ASN A 57 -2.32 4.44 -5.31
N ILE A 58 -2.27 4.24 -3.99
CA ILE A 58 -1.43 3.25 -3.33
C ILE A 58 -2.37 2.36 -2.52
N ILE A 59 -2.31 1.06 -2.76
CA ILE A 59 -3.14 0.09 -2.04
C ILE A 59 -2.25 -0.69 -1.07
N VAL A 60 -2.64 -0.71 0.19
CA VAL A 60 -2.00 -1.52 1.23
C VAL A 60 -3.04 -2.48 1.81
N ALA A 61 -2.59 -3.65 2.24
CA ALA A 61 -3.51 -4.66 2.78
C ALA A 61 -4.15 -4.20 4.09
N SER A 62 -3.36 -3.56 4.96
CA SER A 62 -3.83 -3.08 6.26
C SER A 62 -3.00 -1.88 6.69
N PRO A 63 -3.47 -1.07 7.65
CA PRO A 63 -2.69 0.08 8.14
C PRO A 63 -1.32 -0.31 8.68
N SER A 64 -1.17 -1.49 9.27
CA SER A 64 0.10 -1.95 9.85
C SER A 64 1.22 -2.10 8.82
N VAL A 65 0.90 -2.23 7.54
CA VAL A 65 1.89 -2.26 6.46
C VAL A 65 2.74 -0.98 6.46
N LEU A 66 2.15 0.15 6.81
CA LEU A 66 2.85 1.43 6.90
C LEU A 66 3.39 1.73 8.30
N GLY A 67 3.24 0.81 9.23
CA GLY A 67 3.78 0.92 10.59
C GLY A 67 2.72 1.10 11.67
N SER A 68 3.13 1.61 12.84
CA SER A 68 2.22 1.91 13.92
C SER A 68 1.18 2.97 13.51
N PRO A 69 0.08 3.15 14.27
CA PRO A 69 -0.92 4.18 13.92
C PRO A 69 -0.34 5.56 13.69
N ALA A 70 0.63 5.97 14.50
CA ALA A 70 1.29 7.26 14.33
C ALA A 70 2.11 7.32 13.03
N HIS A 71 2.86 6.26 12.73
CA HIS A 71 3.62 6.16 11.49
C HIS A 71 2.71 6.10 10.27
N PHE A 72 1.59 5.39 10.37
CA PHE A 72 0.61 5.33 9.28
C PHE A 72 0.10 6.72 8.93
N LEU A 73 -0.31 7.51 9.93
CA LEU A 73 -0.81 8.86 9.69
C LEU A 73 0.26 9.76 9.06
N ALA A 74 1.49 9.70 9.58
CA ALA A 74 2.59 10.51 9.06
C ALA A 74 2.90 10.16 7.60
N ARG A 75 2.95 8.87 7.27
CA ARG A 75 3.24 8.41 5.91
C ARG A 75 2.10 8.70 4.94
N ARG A 76 0.86 8.52 5.40
CA ARG A 76 -0.30 8.88 4.60
C ARG A 76 -0.30 10.36 4.25
N THR A 77 0.04 11.20 5.22
CA THR A 77 0.15 12.65 5.00
C THR A 77 1.21 12.96 3.94
N LYS A 78 2.37 12.31 4.02
CA LYS A 78 3.43 12.50 3.01
C LYS A 78 2.95 12.12 1.61
N PHE A 79 2.24 10.99 1.48
CA PHE A 79 1.69 10.58 0.18
C PHE A 79 0.64 11.56 -0.32
N ASN A 80 -0.23 12.03 0.56
CA ASN A 80 -1.25 13.02 0.18
C ASN A 80 -0.62 14.33 -0.29
N LEU A 81 0.44 14.79 0.36
CA LEU A 81 1.17 15.99 -0.06
C LEU A 81 1.85 15.80 -1.42
N ALA A 82 2.20 14.57 -1.77
CA ALA A 82 2.76 14.23 -3.08
C ALA A 82 1.69 13.97 -4.14
N GLY A 83 0.41 14.23 -3.83
CA GLY A 83 -0.68 14.00 -4.76
C GLY A 83 -1.14 12.55 -4.85
N LYS A 84 -0.80 11.72 -3.87
CA LYS A 84 -1.15 10.31 -3.88
C LYS A 84 -2.17 9.96 -2.79
N ARG A 85 -3.04 9.02 -3.09
CA ARG A 85 -4.07 8.54 -2.16
C ARG A 85 -3.69 7.15 -1.66
N VAL A 86 -3.76 6.97 -0.34
CA VAL A 86 -3.53 5.66 0.28
C VAL A 86 -4.88 4.98 0.53
N LEU A 87 -5.03 3.78 0.00
CA LEU A 87 -6.23 2.96 0.13
C LEU A 87 -5.90 1.71 0.96
N VAL A 88 -6.73 1.39 1.91
CA VAL A 88 -6.55 0.23 2.79
C VAL A 88 -7.54 -0.85 2.39
N ALA A 89 -7.04 -2.03 2.02
CA ALA A 89 -7.88 -3.12 1.54
C ALA A 89 -8.68 -3.79 2.66
N THR A 90 -8.13 -3.87 3.87
CA THR A 90 -8.85 -4.40 5.02
C THR A 90 -8.79 -3.42 6.18
N LYS A 91 -9.86 -3.36 6.97
CA LYS A 91 -9.93 -2.49 8.14
C LYS A 91 -9.70 -3.25 9.46
N GLU A 92 -9.29 -4.50 9.39
CA GLU A 92 -9.19 -5.37 10.56
C GLU A 92 -8.17 -4.89 11.60
N ASP A 93 -7.14 -4.17 11.16
CA ASP A 93 -6.11 -3.66 12.05
C ASP A 93 -6.46 -2.33 12.71
N VAL A 94 -7.67 -1.86 12.55
CA VAL A 94 -8.12 -0.57 13.12
C VAL A 94 -8.65 -0.74 14.54
N ILE A 95 -8.64 -1.92 15.03
CA ILE A 95 -9.14 -2.20 16.39
C ILE A 95 -8.09 -1.90 17.43
#